data_ccca89188fc5598ec728b9b847af0c59
#
_entry.id   ccca89188fc5598ec728b9b847af0c59
#
_cell.length_a   1.000
_cell.length_b   1.000
_cell.length_c   1.000
_cell.angle_alpha   90.00
_cell.angle_beta   90.00
_cell.angle_gamma   90.00
#
_symmetry.space_group_name_H-M   'P 1'
#
loop_
_entity.id
_entity.type
_entity.pdbx_description
1 polymer ?
#
loop_
_entity_poly.entity_id
_entity_poly.type
_entity_poly.pdbx_seq_one_letter_code
_entity_poly.pdbx_strand_id
1 'polypeptide(L)'
;MKKIFATALMLCAMSLSALAQQADMPTIIVFPDDAWMNDHGFMDTFNNDGETEYIPKYNDAFVQSREMGTAIQAVQKVLTERGFLKEDLQSLLKDMKRERAEELANAADGDATEKGAMDELMQQARPDIRVDLDYGIHAFGPRKNISFRLKAVDAYTNDQVASCEGTIEGTMDPLDLALRKVIAGKADEFCQQMIDYFIDLKNNGRQIVVIFRAADGSGIDFLRDEIGDDEDTYNDFLHQWIRKHSVNKSGKKGRQTKKMCEFKNVRIPFFDEEGEPTDPETWAKGVRKAFKAETGRKVAKGQGNTLGRVNFLVGVE
;
A
#
# COMPACT_ATOMS: atom_id res chain seq x y z
N MET A 1 19.60 -28.42 40.83
CA MET A 1 18.35 -27.69 40.62
C MET A 1 18.55 -26.27 40.13
N LYS A 2 19.41 -25.43 40.74
CA LYS A 2 19.62 -24.02 40.30
C LYS A 2 20.13 -23.87 38.82
N LYS A 3 20.93 -24.80 38.31
CA LYS A 3 21.46 -24.75 36.92
C LYS A 3 20.42 -25.12 35.85
N ILE A 4 19.46 -25.98 36.17
CA ILE A 4 18.38 -26.40 35.26
C ILE A 4 17.35 -25.24 35.11
N PHE A 5 17.08 -24.50 36.20
CA PHE A 5 16.21 -23.31 36.15
C PHE A 5 16.79 -22.17 35.31
N ALA A 6 18.12 -21.95 35.37
CA ALA A 6 18.77 -20.90 34.58
C ALA A 6 18.73 -21.21 33.07
N THR A 7 18.89 -22.48 32.69
CA THR A 7 18.83 -22.91 31.28
C THR A 7 17.41 -22.82 30.72
N ALA A 8 16.40 -23.18 31.51
CA ALA A 8 15.00 -23.06 31.10
C ALA A 8 14.57 -21.59 30.94
N LEU A 9 15.04 -20.70 31.82
CA LEU A 9 14.76 -19.27 31.73
C LEU A 9 15.41 -18.63 30.50
N MET A 10 16.62 -19.07 30.12
CA MET A 10 17.34 -18.60 28.95
C MET A 10 16.71 -19.08 27.64
N LEU A 11 16.16 -20.30 27.57
CA LEU A 11 15.40 -20.80 26.44
C LEU A 11 14.05 -20.06 26.28
N CYS A 12 13.35 -19.75 27.37
CA CYS A 12 12.13 -18.95 27.31
C CYS A 12 12.37 -17.51 26.84
N ALA A 13 13.50 -16.89 27.22
CA ALA A 13 13.85 -15.54 26.78
C ALA A 13 14.17 -15.49 25.28
N MET A 14 14.79 -16.55 24.73
CA MET A 14 15.05 -16.64 23.27
C MET A 14 13.77 -16.87 22.46
N SER A 15 12.79 -17.61 22.97
CA SER A 15 11.50 -17.82 22.30
C SER A 15 10.60 -16.59 22.29
N LEU A 16 10.65 -15.78 23.35
CA LEU A 16 9.94 -14.50 23.41
C LEU A 16 10.52 -13.47 22.45
N SER A 17 11.85 -13.43 22.27
CA SER A 17 12.49 -12.55 21.28
C SER A 17 12.13 -12.92 19.85
N ALA A 18 11.99 -14.21 19.52
CA ALA A 18 11.62 -14.67 18.18
C ALA A 18 10.16 -14.32 17.84
N LEU A 19 9.24 -14.38 18.81
CA LEU A 19 7.84 -13.97 18.61
C LEU A 19 7.71 -12.44 18.48
N ALA A 20 8.48 -11.67 19.26
CA ALA A 20 8.52 -10.22 19.14
C ALA A 20 9.11 -9.77 17.79
N GLN A 21 10.11 -10.49 17.27
CA GLN A 21 10.72 -10.19 15.98
C GLN A 21 9.78 -10.48 14.80
N GLN A 22 8.90 -11.46 14.89
CA GLN A 22 7.92 -11.78 13.86
C GLN A 22 6.76 -10.75 13.81
N ALA A 23 6.39 -10.17 14.95
CA ALA A 23 5.41 -9.08 15.00
C ALA A 23 5.95 -7.74 14.45
N ASP A 24 7.25 -7.65 14.22
CA ASP A 24 7.97 -6.46 13.77
C ASP A 24 8.35 -6.47 12.27
N MET A 25 7.88 -7.47 11.51
CA MET A 25 8.17 -7.59 10.07
C MET A 25 7.06 -6.99 9.23
N PRO A 26 7.39 -6.35 8.08
CA PRO A 26 6.37 -5.77 7.21
C PRO A 26 5.45 -6.83 6.60
N THR A 27 4.19 -6.45 6.43
CA THR A 27 3.23 -7.25 5.66
C THR A 27 3.43 -6.97 4.18
N ILE A 28 3.58 -8.03 3.39
CA ILE A 28 3.77 -7.94 1.94
C ILE A 28 2.61 -8.55 1.17
N ILE A 29 2.39 -8.04 -0.03
CA ILE A 29 1.54 -8.66 -1.05
C ILE A 29 2.31 -8.75 -2.37
N VAL A 30 2.19 -9.88 -3.09
CA VAL A 30 2.90 -10.09 -4.36
C VAL A 30 1.92 -10.00 -5.51
N PHE A 31 2.21 -9.12 -6.47
CA PHE A 31 1.44 -8.90 -7.69
C PHE A 31 2.22 -9.34 -8.93
N PRO A 32 1.54 -9.74 -10.02
CA PRO A 32 2.16 -9.72 -11.35
C PRO A 32 2.52 -8.28 -11.70
N ASP A 33 3.73 -8.06 -12.27
CA ASP A 33 4.14 -6.74 -12.78
C ASP A 33 3.29 -6.35 -14.00
N ASP A 34 3.01 -5.06 -14.16
CA ASP A 34 2.21 -4.53 -15.26
C ASP A 34 2.80 -4.88 -16.64
N ALA A 35 4.13 -4.96 -16.77
CA ALA A 35 4.78 -5.37 -18.01
C ALA A 35 4.44 -6.82 -18.35
N TRP A 36 4.54 -7.72 -17.35
CA TRP A 36 4.13 -9.11 -17.54
C TRP A 36 2.66 -9.23 -17.91
N MET A 37 1.79 -8.47 -17.24
CA MET A 37 0.34 -8.46 -17.52
C MET A 37 0.05 -8.00 -18.95
N ASN A 38 0.74 -6.96 -19.41
CA ASN A 38 0.61 -6.44 -20.78
C ASN A 38 1.10 -7.44 -21.82
N ASP A 39 2.27 -8.04 -21.63
CA ASP A 39 2.89 -8.97 -22.56
C ASP A 39 2.08 -10.26 -22.73
N HIS A 40 1.27 -10.61 -21.73
CA HIS A 40 0.40 -11.79 -21.76
C HIS A 40 -1.07 -11.48 -22.06
N GLY A 41 -1.41 -10.22 -22.40
CA GLY A 41 -2.74 -9.82 -22.79
C GLY A 41 -3.76 -9.72 -21.63
N PHE A 42 -3.27 -9.52 -20.42
CA PHE A 42 -4.09 -9.37 -19.21
C PHE A 42 -4.30 -7.91 -18.81
N MET A 43 -4.28 -6.99 -19.79
CA MET A 43 -4.65 -5.59 -19.60
C MET A 43 -5.96 -5.28 -20.32
N ASP A 44 -6.84 -4.52 -19.68
CA ASP A 44 -7.93 -3.83 -20.32
C ASP A 44 -7.52 -2.40 -20.64
N THR A 45 -8.20 -1.80 -21.63
CA THR A 45 -8.00 -0.39 -21.97
C THR A 45 -9.27 0.39 -21.71
N PHE A 46 -9.14 1.50 -21.02
CA PHE A 46 -10.21 2.45 -20.78
C PHE A 46 -9.83 3.80 -21.39
N ASN A 47 -10.76 4.42 -22.11
CA ASN A 47 -10.54 5.77 -22.64
C ASN A 47 -11.10 6.79 -21.65
N ASN A 48 -10.21 7.57 -21.06
CA ASN A 48 -10.52 8.65 -20.12
C ASN A 48 -10.18 10.00 -20.78
N ASP A 49 -11.17 10.72 -21.28
CA ASP A 49 -11.05 12.04 -21.91
C ASP A 49 -9.97 12.11 -23.02
N GLY A 50 -9.79 11.02 -23.78
CA GLY A 50 -8.84 10.93 -24.90
C GLY A 50 -7.48 10.34 -24.53
N GLU A 51 -7.24 10.05 -23.26
CA GLU A 51 -6.10 9.27 -22.79
C GLU A 51 -6.49 7.81 -22.60
N THR A 52 -5.64 6.88 -23.04
CA THR A 52 -5.85 5.44 -22.84
C THR A 52 -5.24 5.03 -21.53
N GLU A 53 -6.07 4.63 -20.58
CA GLU A 53 -5.63 4.00 -19.34
C GLU A 53 -5.62 2.48 -19.47
N TYR A 54 -4.64 1.83 -18.81
CA TYR A 54 -4.48 0.39 -18.81
C TYR A 54 -4.85 -0.17 -17.43
N ILE A 55 -5.78 -1.12 -17.39
CA ILE A 55 -6.31 -1.71 -16.16
C ILE A 55 -5.92 -3.19 -16.11
N PRO A 56 -5.14 -3.63 -15.10
CA PRO A 56 -4.75 -5.03 -14.96
C PRO A 56 -5.94 -5.93 -14.62
N LYS A 57 -6.07 -7.06 -15.35
CA LYS A 57 -7.08 -8.10 -15.11
C LYS A 57 -6.50 -9.25 -14.27
N TYR A 58 -6.21 -8.98 -13.00
CA TYR A 58 -5.57 -9.96 -12.12
C TYR A 58 -6.33 -11.29 -12.02
N ASN A 59 -7.67 -11.26 -11.93
CA ASN A 59 -8.49 -12.48 -11.90
C ASN A 59 -8.26 -13.34 -13.14
N ASP A 60 -8.21 -12.73 -14.32
CA ASP A 60 -8.02 -13.44 -15.57
C ASP A 60 -6.63 -14.05 -15.64
N ALA A 61 -5.60 -13.30 -15.21
CA ALA A 61 -4.24 -13.79 -15.14
C ALA A 61 -4.13 -15.06 -14.27
N PHE A 62 -4.79 -15.09 -13.11
CA PHE A 62 -4.77 -16.28 -12.23
C PHE A 62 -5.62 -17.44 -12.75
N VAL A 63 -6.72 -17.17 -13.45
CA VAL A 63 -7.59 -18.21 -14.01
C VAL A 63 -6.96 -18.84 -15.24
N GLN A 64 -6.35 -18.03 -16.11
CA GLN A 64 -5.83 -18.47 -17.43
C GLN A 64 -4.36 -18.88 -17.37
N SER A 65 -3.56 -18.30 -16.45
CA SER A 65 -2.15 -18.65 -16.28
C SER A 65 -1.90 -19.37 -14.95
N ARG A 66 -1.87 -20.71 -14.99
CA ARG A 66 -1.43 -21.51 -13.83
C ARG A 66 0.02 -21.19 -13.43
N GLU A 67 0.84 -20.81 -14.39
CA GLU A 67 2.25 -20.49 -14.17
C GLU A 67 2.41 -19.23 -13.33
N MET A 68 1.57 -18.20 -13.50
CA MET A 68 1.61 -17.00 -12.68
C MET A 68 1.33 -17.32 -11.20
N GLY A 69 0.28 -18.09 -10.91
CA GLY A 69 -0.01 -18.51 -9.55
C GLY A 69 1.16 -19.28 -8.91
N THR A 70 1.81 -20.16 -9.69
CA THR A 70 3.00 -20.92 -9.26
C THR A 70 4.20 -20.00 -9.01
N ALA A 71 4.41 -19.00 -9.87
CA ALA A 71 5.50 -18.04 -9.73
C ALA A 71 5.34 -17.14 -8.48
N ILE A 72 4.12 -16.63 -8.25
CA ILE A 72 3.81 -15.85 -7.03
C ILE A 72 4.03 -16.68 -5.77
N GLN A 73 3.57 -17.93 -5.74
CA GLN A 73 3.80 -18.83 -4.59
C GLN A 73 5.28 -19.09 -4.35
N ALA A 74 6.11 -19.18 -5.41
CA ALA A 74 7.54 -19.34 -5.27
C ALA A 74 8.19 -18.11 -4.60
N VAL A 75 7.81 -16.90 -5.01
CA VAL A 75 8.24 -15.64 -4.38
C VAL A 75 7.80 -15.57 -2.93
N GLN A 76 6.51 -15.75 -2.68
CA GLN A 76 5.93 -15.71 -1.33
C GLN A 76 6.64 -16.67 -0.37
N LYS A 77 6.97 -17.88 -0.85
CA LYS A 77 7.67 -18.88 -0.04
C LYS A 77 9.05 -18.39 0.36
N VAL A 78 9.83 -17.86 -0.59
CA VAL A 78 11.19 -17.33 -0.32
C VAL A 78 11.16 -16.17 0.68
N LEU A 79 10.18 -15.28 0.56
CA LEU A 79 10.03 -14.14 1.47
C LEU A 79 9.52 -14.56 2.87
N THR A 80 8.58 -15.50 2.92
CA THR A 80 8.07 -16.03 4.19
C THR A 80 9.16 -16.78 4.97
N GLU A 81 10.04 -17.53 4.30
CA GLU A 81 11.19 -18.18 4.91
C GLU A 81 12.18 -17.16 5.55
N ARG A 82 12.09 -15.88 5.18
CA ARG A 82 12.84 -14.74 5.75
C ARG A 82 12.05 -13.91 6.76
N GLY A 83 10.87 -14.39 7.15
CA GLY A 83 10.06 -13.80 8.21
C GLY A 83 9.00 -12.80 7.77
N PHE A 84 8.88 -12.47 6.47
CA PHE A 84 7.86 -11.55 6.01
C PHE A 84 6.46 -12.13 6.19
N LEU A 85 5.54 -11.30 6.69
CA LEU A 85 4.11 -11.61 6.73
C LEU A 85 3.53 -11.41 5.33
N LYS A 86 2.64 -12.30 4.89
CA LYS A 86 2.08 -12.23 3.53
C LYS A 86 0.58 -12.14 3.53
N GLU A 87 0.06 -11.30 2.64
CA GLU A 87 -1.30 -11.34 2.16
C GLU A 87 -1.37 -12.14 0.85
N ASP A 88 -2.38 -13.00 0.73
CA ASP A 88 -2.56 -13.83 -0.47
C ASP A 88 -3.48 -13.14 -1.46
N LEU A 89 -2.90 -12.61 -2.55
CA LEU A 89 -3.63 -11.89 -3.59
C LEU A 89 -4.76 -12.74 -4.21
N GLN A 90 -4.53 -14.03 -4.43
CA GLN A 90 -5.54 -14.89 -5.04
C GLN A 90 -6.74 -15.11 -4.12
N SER A 91 -6.52 -15.22 -2.82
CA SER A 91 -7.58 -15.32 -1.82
C SER A 91 -8.36 -14.01 -1.72
N LEU A 92 -7.68 -12.87 -1.66
CA LEU A 92 -8.30 -11.54 -1.64
C LEU A 92 -9.20 -11.30 -2.85
N LEU A 93 -8.71 -11.62 -4.06
CA LEU A 93 -9.51 -11.51 -5.28
C LEU A 93 -10.80 -12.35 -5.25
N LYS A 94 -10.74 -13.55 -4.65
CA LYS A 94 -11.92 -14.41 -4.49
C LYS A 94 -12.90 -13.84 -3.47
N ASP A 95 -12.41 -13.32 -2.36
CA ASP A 95 -13.24 -12.73 -1.30
C ASP A 95 -13.93 -11.46 -1.81
N MET A 96 -13.22 -10.55 -2.47
CA MET A 96 -13.81 -9.36 -3.11
C MET A 96 -14.91 -9.72 -4.13
N LYS A 97 -14.65 -10.75 -4.95
CA LYS A 97 -15.67 -11.20 -5.92
C LYS A 97 -16.91 -11.75 -5.24
N ARG A 98 -16.76 -12.44 -4.11
CA ARG A 98 -17.88 -12.93 -3.30
C ARG A 98 -18.63 -11.77 -2.67
N GLU A 99 -17.93 -10.82 -2.03
CA GLU A 99 -18.54 -9.63 -1.41
C GLU A 99 -19.34 -8.79 -2.42
N ARG A 100 -18.79 -8.53 -3.60
CA ARG A 100 -19.52 -7.84 -4.68
C ARG A 100 -20.77 -8.60 -5.13
N ALA A 101 -20.71 -9.93 -5.21
CA ALA A 101 -21.88 -10.73 -5.57
C ALA A 101 -22.97 -10.65 -4.48
N GLU A 102 -22.57 -10.64 -3.20
CA GLU A 102 -23.47 -10.48 -2.06
C GLU A 102 -24.06 -9.06 -2.00
N GLU A 103 -23.28 -8.02 -2.25
CA GLU A 103 -23.75 -6.63 -2.35
C GLU A 103 -24.77 -6.46 -3.48
N LEU A 104 -24.48 -6.99 -4.68
CA LEU A 104 -25.40 -6.96 -5.81
C LEU A 104 -26.71 -7.72 -5.52
N ALA A 105 -26.66 -8.81 -4.77
CA ALA A 105 -27.85 -9.56 -4.37
C ALA A 105 -28.69 -8.81 -3.33
N ASN A 106 -28.07 -7.94 -2.54
CA ASN A 106 -28.73 -7.18 -1.47
C ASN A 106 -29.07 -5.73 -1.86
N ALA A 107 -28.51 -5.21 -2.97
CA ALA A 107 -28.73 -3.84 -3.43
C ALA A 107 -30.11 -3.71 -4.08
N ALA A 108 -30.99 -2.91 -3.47
CA ALA A 108 -32.28 -2.53 -4.04
C ALA A 108 -32.17 -1.36 -5.04
N ASP A 109 -31.05 -0.62 -5.05
CA ASP A 109 -30.78 0.49 -5.99
C ASP A 109 -29.25 0.63 -6.21
N GLY A 110 -28.87 0.69 -7.49
CA GLY A 110 -27.48 0.69 -7.93
C GLY A 110 -26.78 2.04 -7.75
N ASP A 111 -26.06 2.19 -6.68
CA ASP A 111 -25.08 3.28 -6.52
C ASP A 111 -23.70 2.68 -6.24
N ALA A 112 -23.17 1.95 -7.22
CA ALA A 112 -21.80 1.42 -7.18
C ALA A 112 -20.83 2.50 -7.65
N THR A 113 -20.19 3.19 -6.71
CA THR A 113 -19.03 4.05 -7.00
C THR A 113 -17.90 3.12 -7.44
N GLU A 114 -17.52 3.15 -8.72
CA GLU A 114 -16.37 2.40 -9.24
C GLU A 114 -15.07 2.94 -8.63
N LYS A 115 -14.65 2.33 -7.52
CA LYS A 115 -13.26 2.44 -7.08
C LYS A 115 -12.42 1.58 -8.01
N GLY A 116 -11.23 2.05 -8.37
CA GLY A 116 -10.30 1.24 -9.13
C GLY A 116 -10.04 -0.09 -8.42
N ALA A 117 -10.14 -1.20 -9.13
CA ALA A 117 -10.01 -2.55 -8.55
C ALA A 117 -8.70 -2.73 -7.74
N MET A 118 -7.62 -2.04 -8.15
CA MET A 118 -6.35 -2.03 -7.42
C MET A 118 -6.47 -1.31 -6.07
N ASP A 119 -7.11 -0.13 -6.04
CA ASP A 119 -7.26 0.64 -4.80
C ASP A 119 -8.11 -0.11 -3.78
N GLU A 120 -9.13 -0.82 -4.23
CA GLU A 120 -9.98 -1.65 -3.38
C GLU A 120 -9.19 -2.84 -2.80
N LEU A 121 -8.41 -3.54 -3.64
CA LEU A 121 -7.51 -4.60 -3.21
C LEU A 121 -6.50 -4.11 -2.15
N MET A 122 -5.88 -2.97 -2.41
CA MET A 122 -4.91 -2.40 -1.48
C MET A 122 -5.57 -1.95 -0.17
N GLN A 123 -6.79 -1.39 -0.21
CA GLN A 123 -7.53 -1.00 0.99
C GLN A 123 -7.97 -2.20 1.83
N GLN A 124 -8.27 -3.34 1.21
CA GLN A 124 -8.64 -4.56 1.92
C GLN A 124 -7.41 -5.28 2.47
N ALA A 125 -6.35 -5.43 1.68
CA ALA A 125 -5.12 -6.10 2.08
C ALA A 125 -4.30 -5.30 3.11
N ARG A 126 -4.30 -3.97 3.00
CA ARG A 126 -3.48 -3.04 3.82
C ARG A 126 -2.03 -3.48 4.01
N PRO A 127 -1.33 -3.91 2.96
CA PRO A 127 0.07 -4.31 3.09
C PRO A 127 0.94 -3.08 3.38
N ASP A 128 2.13 -3.32 3.95
CA ASP A 128 3.16 -2.29 4.07
C ASP A 128 3.91 -2.14 2.74
N ILE A 129 4.22 -3.27 2.10
CA ILE A 129 5.00 -3.33 0.87
C ILE A 129 4.29 -4.18 -0.17
N ARG A 130 4.16 -3.65 -1.39
CA ARG A 130 3.77 -4.38 -2.58
C ARG A 130 5.03 -4.87 -3.31
N VAL A 131 5.06 -6.14 -3.70
CA VAL A 131 6.13 -6.73 -4.49
C VAL A 131 5.58 -7.08 -5.87
N ASP A 132 6.08 -6.43 -6.90
CA ASP A 132 5.71 -6.69 -8.29
C ASP A 132 6.69 -7.72 -8.86
N LEU A 133 6.15 -8.80 -9.45
CA LEU A 133 6.89 -9.91 -10.05
C LEU A 133 6.75 -9.87 -11.58
N ASP A 134 7.87 -9.75 -12.26
CA ASP A 134 8.01 -10.03 -13.67
C ASP A 134 8.91 -11.27 -13.85
N TYR A 135 8.54 -12.19 -14.77
CA TYR A 135 9.37 -13.33 -15.11
C TYR A 135 9.21 -13.73 -16.57
N GLY A 136 10.28 -14.28 -17.12
CA GLY A 136 10.29 -14.80 -18.49
C GLY A 136 10.82 -16.23 -18.57
N ILE A 137 10.28 -17.02 -19.50
CA ILE A 137 10.71 -18.40 -19.77
C ILE A 137 11.10 -18.51 -21.25
N HIS A 138 12.35 -18.87 -21.49
CA HIS A 138 12.84 -19.18 -22.85
C HIS A 138 13.25 -20.65 -22.93
N ALA A 139 12.41 -21.45 -23.59
CA ALA A 139 12.64 -22.88 -23.74
C ALA A 139 13.47 -23.18 -25.01
N PHE A 140 14.42 -24.11 -24.87
CA PHE A 140 15.18 -24.67 -25.98
C PHE A 140 15.38 -26.17 -25.77
N GLY A 141 14.60 -26.96 -26.46
CA GLY A 141 14.49 -28.39 -26.24
C GLY A 141 13.99 -28.69 -24.82
N PRO A 142 14.64 -29.63 -24.08
CA PRO A 142 14.23 -29.98 -22.74
C PRO A 142 14.69 -28.96 -21.68
N ARG A 143 15.53 -28.00 -22.03
CA ARG A 143 16.08 -26.97 -21.14
C ARG A 143 15.38 -25.64 -21.33
N LYS A 144 15.42 -24.80 -20.29
CA LYS A 144 14.89 -23.45 -20.30
C LYS A 144 15.76 -22.49 -19.51
N ASN A 145 15.79 -21.25 -19.98
CA ASN A 145 16.29 -20.11 -19.19
C ASN A 145 15.07 -19.46 -18.53
N ILE A 146 15.20 -19.17 -17.25
CA ILE A 146 14.16 -18.48 -16.48
C ILE A 146 14.80 -17.23 -15.89
N SER A 147 14.28 -16.07 -16.27
CA SER A 147 14.63 -14.77 -15.68
C SER A 147 13.52 -14.30 -14.77
N PHE A 148 13.87 -13.48 -13.77
CA PHE A 148 12.89 -12.80 -12.93
C PHE A 148 13.37 -11.40 -12.58
N ARG A 149 12.44 -10.53 -12.28
CA ARG A 149 12.62 -9.23 -11.65
C ARG A 149 11.59 -9.06 -10.55
N LEU A 150 12.02 -8.68 -9.36
CA LEU A 150 11.18 -8.24 -8.26
C LEU A 150 11.40 -6.76 -8.02
N LYS A 151 10.31 -6.03 -7.84
CA LYS A 151 10.30 -4.63 -7.44
C LYS A 151 9.42 -4.49 -6.22
N ALA A 152 9.99 -4.07 -5.09
CA ALA A 152 9.23 -3.74 -3.90
C ALA A 152 8.92 -2.24 -3.89
N VAL A 153 7.69 -1.88 -3.61
CA VAL A 153 7.22 -0.50 -3.49
C VAL A 153 6.45 -0.34 -2.19
N ASP A 154 6.54 0.83 -1.59
CA ASP A 154 5.68 1.20 -0.46
C ASP A 154 4.23 1.25 -0.91
N ALA A 155 3.34 0.57 -0.19
CA ALA A 155 1.93 0.45 -0.56
C ALA A 155 1.13 1.76 -0.43
N TYR A 156 1.66 2.75 0.27
CA TYR A 156 1.02 4.05 0.53
C TYR A 156 1.51 5.14 -0.41
N THR A 157 2.81 5.16 -0.72
CA THR A 157 3.41 6.22 -1.55
C THR A 157 3.68 5.78 -2.99
N ASN A 158 3.74 4.48 -3.25
CA ASN A 158 4.24 3.85 -4.48
C ASN A 158 5.73 4.13 -4.76
N ASP A 159 6.49 4.62 -3.77
CA ASP A 159 7.92 4.79 -3.91
C ASP A 159 8.62 3.43 -3.94
N GLN A 160 9.60 3.28 -4.83
CA GLN A 160 10.39 2.05 -4.89
C GLN A 160 11.29 1.92 -3.65
N VAL A 161 11.19 0.79 -2.97
CA VAL A 161 11.91 0.44 -1.75
C VAL A 161 13.12 -0.43 -2.04
N ALA A 162 12.90 -1.46 -2.86
CA ALA A 162 13.94 -2.42 -3.21
C ALA A 162 13.71 -3.00 -4.61
N SER A 163 14.74 -3.56 -5.21
CA SER A 163 14.61 -4.38 -6.41
C SER A 163 15.69 -5.45 -6.47
N CYS A 164 15.35 -6.58 -7.08
CA CYS A 164 16.36 -7.57 -7.46
C CYS A 164 15.95 -8.29 -8.74
N GLU A 165 16.94 -8.80 -9.45
CA GLU A 165 16.75 -9.56 -10.68
C GLU A 165 17.74 -10.70 -10.78
N GLY A 166 17.44 -11.68 -11.60
CA GLY A 166 18.34 -12.79 -11.84
C GLY A 166 17.85 -13.72 -12.93
N THR A 167 18.76 -14.59 -13.36
CA THR A 167 18.50 -15.60 -14.40
C THR A 167 19.11 -16.93 -13.98
N ILE A 168 18.38 -18.02 -14.24
CA ILE A 168 18.92 -19.37 -14.23
C ILE A 168 18.92 -19.91 -15.65
N GLU A 169 20.07 -20.38 -16.12
CA GLU A 169 20.24 -20.85 -17.48
C GLU A 169 20.26 -22.37 -17.57
N GLY A 170 19.69 -22.90 -18.66
CA GLY A 170 19.74 -24.31 -19.00
C GLY A 170 19.11 -25.26 -17.99
N THR A 171 18.18 -24.77 -17.15
CA THR A 171 17.52 -25.59 -16.15
C THR A 171 16.50 -26.56 -16.77
N MET A 172 16.35 -27.71 -16.14
CA MET A 172 15.26 -28.67 -16.39
C MET A 172 14.25 -28.72 -15.22
N ASP A 173 14.47 -27.92 -14.20
CA ASP A 173 13.60 -27.85 -13.04
C ASP A 173 12.19 -27.36 -13.39
N PRO A 174 11.15 -27.78 -12.67
CA PRO A 174 9.86 -27.12 -12.68
C PRO A 174 9.98 -25.64 -12.34
N LEU A 175 9.04 -24.81 -12.83
CA LEU A 175 9.07 -23.34 -12.69
C LEU A 175 9.23 -22.89 -11.23
N ASP A 176 8.44 -23.46 -10.32
CA ASP A 176 8.48 -23.13 -8.89
C ASP A 176 9.84 -23.37 -8.25
N LEU A 177 10.47 -24.49 -8.57
CA LEU A 177 11.79 -24.86 -8.04
C LEU A 177 12.89 -23.96 -8.61
N ALA A 178 12.85 -23.71 -9.93
CA ALA A 178 13.82 -22.86 -10.60
C ALA A 178 13.73 -21.41 -10.09
N LEU A 179 12.53 -20.85 -9.99
CA LEU A 179 12.31 -19.50 -9.44
C LEU A 179 12.78 -19.42 -7.98
N ARG A 180 12.40 -20.37 -7.12
CA ARG A 180 12.87 -20.37 -5.73
C ARG A 180 14.39 -20.38 -5.62
N LYS A 181 15.09 -21.19 -6.44
CA LYS A 181 16.54 -21.24 -6.44
C LYS A 181 17.18 -19.90 -6.83
N VAL A 182 16.71 -19.30 -7.92
CA VAL A 182 17.34 -18.07 -8.42
C VAL A 182 16.97 -16.86 -7.55
N ILE A 183 15.73 -16.80 -7.03
CA ILE A 183 15.31 -15.73 -6.12
C ILE A 183 16.06 -15.86 -4.78
N ALA A 184 16.16 -17.07 -4.20
CA ALA A 184 16.86 -17.27 -2.94
C ALA A 184 18.32 -16.78 -2.97
N GLY A 185 18.98 -16.88 -4.12
CA GLY A 185 20.35 -16.38 -4.31
C GLY A 185 20.50 -14.85 -4.32
N LYS A 186 19.38 -14.12 -4.44
CA LYS A 186 19.34 -12.64 -4.49
C LYS A 186 18.48 -12.02 -3.36
N ALA A 187 17.78 -12.85 -2.62
CA ALA A 187 16.76 -12.38 -1.69
C ALA A 187 17.31 -11.69 -0.45
N ASP A 188 18.54 -12.00 -0.01
CA ASP A 188 19.04 -11.47 1.26
C ASP A 188 19.21 -9.94 1.23
N GLU A 189 19.84 -9.40 0.16
CA GLU A 189 19.96 -7.96 -0.02
C GLU A 189 18.61 -7.29 -0.26
N PHE A 190 17.76 -7.89 -1.08
CA PHE A 190 16.41 -7.40 -1.35
C PHE A 190 15.56 -7.33 -0.07
N CYS A 191 15.59 -8.36 0.75
CA CYS A 191 14.90 -8.42 2.03
C CYS A 191 15.46 -7.40 3.02
N GLN A 192 16.80 -7.24 3.06
CA GLN A 192 17.42 -6.26 3.95
C GLN A 192 16.97 -4.83 3.63
N GLN A 193 16.91 -4.45 2.35
CA GLN A 193 16.42 -3.13 1.93
C GLN A 193 14.96 -2.90 2.38
N MET A 194 14.09 -3.91 2.26
CA MET A 194 12.70 -3.82 2.72
C MET A 194 12.61 -3.69 4.25
N ILE A 195 13.46 -4.41 5.00
CA ILE A 195 13.52 -4.34 6.46
C ILE A 195 14.01 -2.96 6.91
N ASP A 196 15.09 -2.45 6.32
CA ASP A 196 15.64 -1.13 6.64
C ASP A 196 14.63 -0.02 6.38
N TYR A 197 13.89 -0.13 5.26
CA TYR A 197 12.77 0.77 4.97
C TYR A 197 11.66 0.69 6.01
N PHE A 198 11.26 -0.50 6.42
CA PHE A 198 10.23 -0.68 7.43
C PHE A 198 10.64 -0.13 8.80
N ILE A 199 11.91 -0.27 9.15
CA ILE A 199 12.50 0.36 10.35
C ILE A 199 12.40 1.89 10.26
N ASP A 200 12.68 2.48 9.08
CA ASP A 200 12.51 3.92 8.85
C ASP A 200 11.04 4.34 9.05
N LEU A 201 10.08 3.59 8.51
CA LEU A 201 8.65 3.86 8.71
C LEU A 201 8.26 3.86 10.20
N LYS A 202 8.76 2.89 10.97
CA LYS A 202 8.48 2.80 12.42
C LYS A 202 9.07 3.98 13.20
N ASN A 203 10.29 4.40 12.85
CA ASN A 203 11.00 5.47 13.56
C ASN A 203 10.58 6.87 13.12
N ASN A 204 10.33 7.07 11.84
CA ASN A 204 10.09 8.38 11.24
C ASN A 204 8.65 8.60 10.76
N GLY A 205 7.78 7.62 10.98
CA GLY A 205 6.38 7.66 10.60
C GLY A 205 6.12 7.36 9.14
N ARG A 206 4.89 6.96 8.85
CA ARG A 206 4.38 6.64 7.51
C ARG A 206 4.00 7.90 6.75
N GLN A 207 4.44 8.01 5.51
CA GLN A 207 4.17 9.17 4.67
C GLN A 207 2.80 9.05 4.00
N ILE A 208 2.01 10.13 4.07
CA ILE A 208 0.71 10.25 3.40
C ILE A 208 0.55 11.60 2.70
N VAL A 209 -0.49 11.69 1.88
CA VAL A 209 -0.97 12.93 1.24
C VAL A 209 -2.35 13.27 1.78
N VAL A 210 -2.55 14.51 2.22
CA VAL A 210 -3.85 15.01 2.69
C VAL A 210 -4.32 16.12 1.76
N ILE A 211 -5.57 16.01 1.28
CA ILE A 211 -6.14 16.95 0.31
C ILE A 211 -7.48 17.46 0.83
N PHE A 212 -7.64 18.77 0.78
CA PHE A 212 -8.93 19.46 1.01
C PHE A 212 -9.40 20.06 -0.30
N ARG A 213 -10.66 19.82 -0.64
CA ARG A 213 -11.32 20.41 -1.82
C ARG A 213 -12.56 21.17 -1.37
N ALA A 214 -12.80 22.34 -1.95
CA ALA A 214 -14.06 23.05 -1.77
C ALA A 214 -15.16 22.36 -2.58
N ALA A 215 -16.33 22.15 -1.97
CA ALA A 215 -17.52 21.71 -2.68
C ALA A 215 -17.96 22.76 -3.70
N ASP A 216 -18.54 22.31 -4.81
CA ASP A 216 -19.06 23.24 -5.81
C ASP A 216 -20.17 24.11 -5.21
N GLY A 217 -20.14 25.40 -5.52
CA GLY A 217 -21.08 26.38 -4.97
C GLY A 217 -20.83 26.80 -3.52
N SER A 218 -19.88 26.21 -2.80
CA SER A 218 -19.61 26.52 -1.38
C SER A 218 -19.08 27.93 -1.12
N GLY A 219 -18.59 28.63 -2.14
CA GLY A 219 -17.98 29.95 -2.02
C GLY A 219 -16.60 29.99 -1.33
N ILE A 220 -16.04 28.83 -0.96
CA ILE A 220 -14.78 28.72 -0.22
C ILE A 220 -13.58 29.07 -1.11
N ASP A 221 -12.71 29.93 -0.59
CA ASP A 221 -11.38 30.24 -1.13
C ASP A 221 -10.31 29.96 -0.08
N PHE A 222 -9.66 28.81 -0.15
CA PHE A 222 -8.64 28.38 0.82
C PHE A 222 -7.47 29.35 0.98
N LEU A 223 -7.22 30.21 -0.02
CA LEU A 223 -6.10 31.15 -0.03
C LEU A 223 -6.48 32.54 0.50
N ARG A 224 -7.77 32.80 0.75
CA ARG A 224 -8.28 34.12 1.15
C ARG A 224 -9.19 34.10 2.36
N ASP A 225 -9.95 32.98 2.55
CA ASP A 225 -10.82 32.87 3.71
C ASP A 225 -9.97 32.74 4.97
N GLU A 226 -10.18 33.61 5.94
CA GLU A 226 -9.40 33.73 7.17
C GLU A 226 -10.09 33.04 8.34
N ILE A 227 -9.31 32.68 9.36
CA ILE A 227 -9.76 32.07 10.59
C ILE A 227 -9.37 32.94 11.77
N GLY A 228 -10.38 33.35 12.55
CA GLY A 228 -10.17 34.13 13.76
C GLY A 228 -9.61 35.54 13.48
N ASP A 229 -8.94 36.07 14.50
CA ASP A 229 -8.38 37.44 14.46
C ASP A 229 -6.91 37.47 14.00
N ASP A 230 -6.29 36.29 13.76
CA ASP A 230 -4.85 36.15 13.48
C ASP A 230 -4.49 36.27 11.99
N GLU A 231 -5.45 36.60 11.12
CA GLU A 231 -5.28 36.71 9.65
C GLU A 231 -4.74 35.42 8.99
N ASP A 232 -4.78 34.27 9.68
CA ASP A 232 -4.40 32.98 9.10
C ASP A 232 -5.46 32.52 8.09
N THR A 233 -5.01 32.21 6.87
CA THR A 233 -5.91 31.64 5.86
C THR A 233 -6.29 30.20 6.22
N TYR A 234 -7.39 29.70 5.63
CA TYR A 234 -7.77 28.28 5.74
C TYR A 234 -6.60 27.33 5.40
N ASN A 235 -5.81 27.71 4.39
CA ASN A 235 -4.62 26.97 4.00
C ASN A 235 -3.53 26.99 5.08
N ASP A 236 -3.28 28.16 5.70
CA ASP A 236 -2.26 28.29 6.74
C ASP A 236 -2.63 27.51 7.99
N PHE A 237 -3.87 27.60 8.42
CA PHE A 237 -4.38 26.81 9.54
C PHE A 237 -4.21 25.30 9.32
N LEU A 238 -4.64 24.80 8.15
CA LEU A 238 -4.52 23.37 7.81
C LEU A 238 -3.04 22.91 7.83
N HIS A 239 -2.14 23.73 7.27
CA HIS A 239 -0.72 23.43 7.25
C HIS A 239 -0.10 23.44 8.65
N GLN A 240 -0.44 24.43 9.48
CA GLN A 240 0.06 24.53 10.86
C GLN A 240 -0.43 23.34 11.70
N TRP A 241 -1.73 22.99 11.58
CA TRP A 241 -2.28 21.84 12.28
C TRP A 241 -1.58 20.54 11.88
N ILE A 242 -1.43 20.28 10.56
CA ILE A 242 -0.75 19.10 10.03
C ILE A 242 0.68 19.03 10.59
N ARG A 243 1.44 20.11 10.51
CA ARG A 243 2.81 20.13 11.03
C ARG A 243 2.89 19.92 12.54
N LYS A 244 1.93 20.44 13.29
CA LYS A 244 1.89 20.28 14.76
C LYS A 244 1.66 18.82 15.18
N HIS A 245 0.87 18.06 14.39
CA HIS A 245 0.46 16.69 14.73
C HIS A 245 1.17 15.60 13.93
N SER A 246 2.04 15.97 13.00
CA SER A 246 2.85 15.02 12.24
C SER A 246 4.22 14.77 12.90
N VAL A 247 4.81 13.62 12.60
CA VAL A 247 6.16 13.24 13.06
C VAL A 247 7.18 14.25 12.49
N ASN A 248 8.07 14.73 13.34
CA ASN A 248 9.10 15.71 13.01
C ASN A 248 8.58 17.00 12.37
N LYS A 249 7.33 17.40 12.68
CA LYS A 249 6.66 18.57 12.09
C LYS A 249 6.71 18.53 10.56
N SER A 250 6.53 17.35 9.99
CA SER A 250 6.55 17.09 8.54
C SER A 250 5.29 17.67 7.86
N GLY A 251 5.25 17.55 6.56
CA GLY A 251 4.16 18.09 5.74
C GLY A 251 4.60 19.34 5.00
N LYS A 252 4.55 19.25 3.67
CA LYS A 252 4.86 20.34 2.75
C LYS A 252 3.61 20.73 1.99
N LYS A 253 3.41 22.03 1.76
CA LYS A 253 2.38 22.50 0.83
C LYS A 253 2.71 21.96 -0.57
N GLY A 254 1.80 21.18 -1.14
CA GLY A 254 1.83 20.72 -2.52
C GLY A 254 1.10 21.70 -3.43
N ARG A 255 0.15 21.21 -4.24
CA ARG A 255 -0.68 22.07 -5.08
C ARG A 255 -1.65 22.87 -4.22
N GLN A 256 -1.63 24.20 -4.39
CA GLN A 256 -2.47 25.13 -3.68
C GLN A 256 -3.27 25.97 -4.68
N THR A 257 -4.58 25.96 -4.55
CA THR A 257 -5.52 26.75 -5.36
C THR A 257 -6.65 27.27 -4.49
N LYS A 258 -7.47 28.18 -5.00
CA LYS A 258 -8.68 28.64 -4.30
C LYS A 258 -9.56 27.48 -3.81
N LYS A 259 -9.70 26.43 -4.64
CA LYS A 259 -10.61 25.30 -4.39
C LYS A 259 -9.93 24.05 -3.86
N MET A 260 -8.59 24.06 -3.68
CA MET A 260 -7.86 22.86 -3.26
C MET A 260 -6.58 23.18 -2.53
N CYS A 261 -6.36 22.50 -1.40
CA CYS A 261 -5.10 22.46 -0.67
C CYS A 261 -4.61 21.01 -0.61
N GLU A 262 -3.42 20.77 -1.14
CA GLU A 262 -2.71 19.51 -1.05
C GLU A 262 -1.52 19.63 -0.12
N PHE A 263 -1.38 18.68 0.80
CA PHE A 263 -0.24 18.57 1.71
C PHE A 263 0.44 17.23 1.48
N LYS A 264 1.71 17.29 1.07
CA LYS A 264 2.56 16.12 0.75
C LYS A 264 3.57 15.86 1.86
N ASN A 265 4.14 14.65 1.87
CA ASN A 265 5.17 14.22 2.81
C ASN A 265 4.71 14.43 4.27
N VAL A 266 3.44 14.16 4.55
CA VAL A 266 2.90 14.21 5.91
C VAL A 266 3.23 12.89 6.58
N ARG A 267 4.18 12.88 7.51
CA ARG A 267 4.56 11.66 8.26
C ARG A 267 3.67 11.52 9.48
N ILE A 268 2.78 10.54 9.46
CA ILE A 268 1.94 10.18 10.61
C ILE A 268 2.66 9.14 11.47
N PRO A 269 2.41 9.07 12.80
CA PRO A 269 2.97 8.00 13.63
C PRO A 269 2.65 6.63 13.01
N PHE A 270 3.59 5.71 13.05
CA PHE A 270 3.36 4.37 12.50
C PHE A 270 2.38 3.58 13.39
N PHE A 271 2.50 3.75 14.71
CA PHE A 271 1.56 3.22 15.70
C PHE A 271 0.84 4.37 16.40
N ASP A 272 -0.40 4.14 16.79
CA ASP A 272 -1.15 5.06 17.65
C ASP A 272 -0.78 4.90 19.15
N GLU A 273 -1.53 5.59 20.02
CA GLU A 273 -1.30 5.55 21.47
C GLU A 273 -1.61 4.18 22.10
N GLU A 274 -2.46 3.39 21.45
CA GLU A 274 -2.83 2.03 21.83
C GLU A 274 -1.85 0.98 21.31
N GLY A 275 -0.91 1.36 20.43
CA GLY A 275 0.08 0.48 19.81
C GLY A 275 -0.41 -0.22 18.56
N GLU A 276 -1.57 0.19 18.01
CA GLU A 276 -2.09 -0.32 16.76
C GLU A 276 -1.56 0.49 15.56
N PRO A 277 -1.43 -0.10 14.36
CA PRO A 277 -1.02 0.62 13.16
C PRO A 277 -1.95 1.80 12.87
N THR A 278 -1.38 3.00 12.76
CA THR A 278 -2.16 4.22 12.54
C THR A 278 -2.82 4.21 11.17
N ASP A 279 -4.16 4.24 11.15
CA ASP A 279 -4.93 4.40 9.93
C ASP A 279 -4.89 5.88 9.47
N PRO A 280 -4.47 6.17 8.21
CA PRO A 280 -4.40 7.52 7.65
C PRO A 280 -5.71 8.30 7.74
N GLU A 281 -6.86 7.67 7.47
CA GLU A 281 -8.17 8.33 7.58
C GLU A 281 -8.50 8.67 9.01
N THR A 282 -8.15 7.80 9.96
CA THR A 282 -8.38 8.03 11.39
C THR A 282 -7.52 9.17 11.91
N TRP A 283 -6.24 9.22 11.56
CA TRP A 283 -5.37 10.35 11.88
C TRP A 283 -5.91 11.67 11.27
N ALA A 284 -6.28 11.65 10.01
CA ALA A 284 -6.78 12.81 9.30
C ALA A 284 -8.16 13.29 9.79
N LYS A 285 -8.94 12.46 10.52
CA LYS A 285 -10.14 12.93 11.24
C LYS A 285 -9.81 14.02 12.26
N GLY A 286 -8.60 14.04 12.79
CA GLY A 286 -8.14 15.09 13.71
C GLY A 286 -8.13 16.47 13.05
N VAL A 287 -7.48 16.61 11.88
CA VAL A 287 -7.43 17.88 11.16
C VAL A 287 -8.83 18.29 10.69
N ARG A 288 -9.66 17.34 10.24
CA ARG A 288 -11.05 17.61 9.86
C ARG A 288 -11.88 18.18 11.01
N LYS A 289 -11.75 17.60 12.21
CA LYS A 289 -12.48 18.05 13.40
C LYS A 289 -12.03 19.44 13.81
N ALA A 290 -10.71 19.69 13.83
CA ALA A 290 -10.15 20.99 14.17
C ALA A 290 -10.61 22.07 13.18
N PHE A 291 -10.50 21.82 11.89
CA PHE A 291 -10.95 22.75 10.87
C PHE A 291 -12.44 23.08 10.95
N LYS A 292 -13.28 22.06 11.20
CA LYS A 292 -14.71 22.25 11.42
C LYS A 292 -15.00 23.11 12.64
N ALA A 293 -14.26 22.90 13.74
CA ALA A 293 -14.46 23.65 14.98
C ALA A 293 -14.15 25.13 14.80
N GLU A 294 -13.06 25.46 14.11
CA GLU A 294 -12.62 26.85 13.89
C GLU A 294 -13.44 27.59 12.84
N THR A 295 -13.84 26.91 11.78
CA THR A 295 -14.52 27.57 10.63
C THR A 295 -16.05 27.42 10.63
N GLY A 296 -16.58 26.51 11.42
CA GLY A 296 -18.00 26.10 11.36
C GLY A 296 -18.39 25.37 10.06
N ARG A 297 -17.46 25.22 9.09
CA ARG A 297 -17.76 24.59 7.79
C ARG A 297 -17.92 23.08 7.95
N LYS A 298 -18.94 22.52 7.31
CA LYS A 298 -19.06 21.06 7.22
C LYS A 298 -17.94 20.48 6.35
N VAL A 299 -17.38 19.35 6.78
CA VAL A 299 -16.32 18.62 6.08
C VAL A 299 -16.73 17.17 5.97
N ALA A 300 -16.90 16.69 4.75
CA ALA A 300 -17.18 15.30 4.43
C ALA A 300 -15.92 14.56 3.97
N LYS A 301 -15.99 13.23 3.92
CA LYS A 301 -14.98 12.41 3.23
C LYS A 301 -15.09 12.68 1.73
N GLY A 302 -13.97 12.97 1.07
CA GLY A 302 -13.90 13.15 -0.37
C GLY A 302 -13.78 11.81 -1.10
N GLN A 303 -13.90 11.84 -2.41
CA GLN A 303 -13.65 10.69 -3.29
C GLN A 303 -12.15 10.53 -3.60
N GLY A 304 -11.75 9.35 -4.08
CA GLY A 304 -10.37 9.05 -4.47
C GLY A 304 -9.41 8.86 -3.29
N ASN A 305 -9.91 8.36 -2.15
CA ASN A 305 -9.06 7.93 -1.05
C ASN A 305 -8.38 6.62 -1.42
N THR A 306 -7.07 6.55 -1.16
CA THR A 306 -6.24 5.35 -1.26
C THR A 306 -5.58 5.10 0.09
N LEU A 307 -4.75 4.06 0.23
CA LEU A 307 -4.02 3.81 1.47
C LEU A 307 -3.21 5.04 1.92
N GLY A 308 -2.50 5.69 1.02
CA GLY A 308 -1.62 6.82 1.33
C GLY A 308 -2.21 8.19 1.03
N ARG A 309 -3.48 8.29 0.60
CA ARG A 309 -4.12 9.55 0.24
C ARG A 309 -5.47 9.71 0.90
N VAL A 310 -5.63 10.81 1.64
CA VAL A 310 -6.90 11.17 2.29
C VAL A 310 -7.44 12.46 1.68
N ASN A 311 -8.65 12.39 1.13
CA ASN A 311 -9.34 13.53 0.53
C ASN A 311 -10.52 13.94 1.41
N PHE A 312 -10.70 15.25 1.56
CA PHE A 312 -11.85 15.87 2.22
C PHE A 312 -12.56 16.85 1.27
N LEU A 313 -13.88 16.90 1.40
CA LEU A 313 -14.73 17.87 0.73
C LEU A 313 -15.29 18.85 1.76
N VAL A 314 -15.01 20.14 1.57
CA VAL A 314 -15.35 21.22 2.52
C VAL A 314 -16.50 22.05 1.98
N GLY A 315 -17.44 22.44 2.85
CA GLY A 315 -18.58 23.25 2.47
C GLY A 315 -19.71 22.47 1.81
N VAL A 316 -19.84 21.19 2.14
CA VAL A 316 -21.03 20.39 1.79
C VAL A 316 -22.25 20.87 2.58
N GLU A 317 -23.43 20.88 1.96
CA GLU A 317 -24.69 21.25 2.61
C GLU A 317 -25.17 20.23 3.65
#